data_4b9bb4358daf7a9a50577df656084c9b
#
_entry.id   4b9bb4358daf7a9a50577df656084c9b
#
_cell.length_a   1.000
_cell.length_b   1.000
_cell.length_c   1.000
_cell.angle_alpha   90.00
_cell.angle_beta   90.00
_cell.angle_gamma   90.00
#
_symmetry.space_group_name_H-M   'P 1'
#
loop_
_entity.id
_entity.type
_entity.pdbx_description
1 polymer ?
#
loop_
_entity_poly.entity_id
_entity_poly.type
_entity_poly.pdbx_seq_one_letter_code
_entity_poly.pdbx_strand_id
1 'polypeptide(L)'
;MTRIILINGPIAGIISIVGILGTMMAGTHSLWLGYLVMLVALSSILVGVKQYRDRDLGGTIRFGRALFMGLGIAVVASLVYVAIWEAYLALTHYTFMDQYFDSMLAAKRAAGVTGAAYQKAVAEVENMRRQYANPLFRMPMTFVELFPVGLLIALVSAALLRNPRFLPARPDPGAA
;
A
#
# COMPACT_ATOMS: atom_id res chain seq x y z
N MET A 1 -10.41 7.82 18.01
CA MET A 1 -9.49 6.82 17.47
C MET A 1 -10.08 6.05 16.31
N THR A 2 -11.14 5.22 16.48
CA THR A 2 -11.75 4.39 15.41
C THR A 2 -12.17 5.19 14.19
N ARG A 3 -12.84 6.34 14.38
CA ARG A 3 -13.27 7.21 13.27
C ARG A 3 -12.09 7.67 12.39
N ILE A 4 -10.96 8.01 12.99
CA ILE A 4 -9.79 8.48 12.23
C ILE A 4 -9.17 7.32 11.43
N ILE A 5 -9.12 6.11 12.00
CA ILE A 5 -8.67 4.90 11.29
C ILE A 5 -9.57 4.61 10.09
N LEU A 6 -10.90 4.64 10.28
CA LEU A 6 -11.88 4.35 9.23
C LEU A 6 -12.00 5.44 8.16
N ILE A 7 -11.42 6.61 8.37
CA ILE A 7 -11.34 7.66 7.34
C ILE A 7 -9.99 7.60 6.61
N ASN A 8 -8.88 7.62 7.36
CA ASN A 8 -7.55 7.71 6.77
C ASN A 8 -7.09 6.38 6.12
N GLY A 9 -7.53 5.23 6.66
CA GLY A 9 -7.21 3.92 6.08
C GLY A 9 -7.74 3.75 4.67
N PRO A 10 -9.07 3.88 4.44
CA PRO A 10 -9.63 3.80 3.09
C PRO A 10 -9.03 4.82 2.12
N ILE A 11 -8.81 6.07 2.55
CA ILE A 11 -8.18 7.10 1.71
C ILE A 11 -6.79 6.63 1.26
N ALA A 12 -5.96 6.12 2.18
CA ALA A 12 -4.65 5.59 1.85
C ALA A 12 -4.72 4.41 0.89
N GLY A 13 -5.61 3.45 1.15
CA GLY A 13 -5.80 2.27 0.30
C GLY A 13 -6.25 2.63 -1.12
N ILE A 14 -7.24 3.52 -1.24
CA ILE A 14 -7.75 3.98 -2.53
C ILE A 14 -6.67 4.73 -3.32
N ILE A 15 -5.95 5.67 -2.70
CA ILE A 15 -4.89 6.41 -3.39
C ILE A 15 -3.78 5.46 -3.83
N SER A 16 -3.41 4.47 -3.00
CA SER A 16 -2.39 3.48 -3.34
C SER A 16 -2.79 2.67 -4.58
N ILE A 17 -4.00 2.10 -4.60
CA ILE A 17 -4.42 1.24 -5.71
C ILE A 17 -4.63 2.05 -7.01
N VAL A 18 -5.24 3.24 -6.93
CA VAL A 18 -5.44 4.12 -8.09
C VAL A 18 -4.09 4.55 -8.67
N GLY A 19 -3.13 4.90 -7.81
CA GLY A 19 -1.80 5.26 -8.25
C GLY A 19 -1.06 4.10 -8.93
N ILE A 20 -1.12 2.89 -8.38
CA ILE A 20 -0.49 1.70 -8.97
C ILE A 20 -1.16 1.33 -10.29
N LEU A 21 -2.48 1.27 -10.35
CA LEU A 21 -3.20 1.03 -11.61
C LEU A 21 -2.86 2.09 -12.65
N GLY A 22 -2.76 3.35 -12.26
CA GLY A 22 -2.35 4.45 -13.14
C GLY A 22 -0.96 4.25 -13.72
N THR A 23 0.02 3.81 -12.93
CA THR A 23 1.39 3.52 -13.42
C THR A 23 1.40 2.33 -14.39
N MET A 24 0.61 1.30 -14.10
CA MET A 24 0.49 0.12 -14.97
C MET A 24 -0.17 0.48 -16.33
N MET A 25 -1.24 1.27 -16.31
CA MET A 25 -1.92 1.73 -17.53
C MET A 25 -1.05 2.68 -18.37
N ALA A 26 -0.18 3.46 -17.72
CA ALA A 26 0.79 4.31 -18.41
C ALA A 26 1.99 3.53 -19.01
N GLY A 27 2.02 2.20 -18.87
CA GLY A 27 3.10 1.35 -19.37
C GLY A 27 4.43 1.53 -18.62
N THR A 28 4.42 2.20 -17.46
CA THR A 28 5.62 2.40 -16.64
C THR A 28 5.75 1.25 -15.64
N HIS A 29 6.63 0.30 -15.96
CA HIS A 29 6.93 -0.84 -15.07
C HIS A 29 8.05 -0.52 -14.06
N SER A 30 8.07 0.71 -13.53
CA SER A 30 9.07 1.13 -12.56
C SER A 30 8.64 0.75 -11.14
N LEU A 31 9.35 -0.19 -10.53
CA LEU A 31 9.15 -0.54 -9.12
C LEU A 31 9.30 0.67 -8.19
N TRP A 32 10.26 1.58 -8.50
CA TRP A 32 10.49 2.79 -7.72
C TRP A 32 9.29 3.74 -7.72
N LEU A 33 8.62 3.86 -8.87
CA LEU A 33 7.43 4.69 -8.98
C LEU A 33 6.27 4.10 -8.17
N GLY A 34 6.10 2.77 -8.18
CA GLY A 34 5.11 2.08 -7.35
C GLY A 34 5.34 2.33 -5.86
N TYR A 35 6.58 2.16 -5.37
CA TYR A 35 6.91 2.46 -3.98
C TYR A 35 6.74 3.94 -3.61
N LEU A 36 7.06 4.86 -4.51
CA LEU A 36 6.84 6.29 -4.30
C LEU A 36 5.35 6.61 -4.12
N VAL A 37 4.49 6.04 -4.97
CA VAL A 37 3.03 6.16 -4.86
C VAL A 37 2.53 5.64 -3.51
N MET A 38 2.99 4.45 -3.10
CA MET A 38 2.65 3.88 -1.79
C MET A 38 3.10 4.78 -0.64
N LEU A 39 4.31 5.31 -0.71
CA LEU A 39 4.88 6.19 0.32
C LEU A 39 4.07 7.48 0.46
N VAL A 40 3.69 8.09 -0.66
CA VAL A 40 2.83 9.29 -0.68
C VAL A 40 1.44 8.97 -0.12
N ALA A 41 0.81 7.91 -0.59
CA ALA A 41 -0.52 7.50 -0.13
C ALA A 41 -0.55 7.19 1.38
N LEU A 42 0.44 6.41 1.84
CA LEU A 42 0.55 6.00 3.23
C LEU A 42 1.07 7.11 4.17
N SER A 43 1.55 8.24 3.63
CA SER A 43 1.84 9.43 4.46
C SER A 43 0.59 9.95 5.19
N SER A 44 -0.62 9.57 4.73
CA SER A 44 -1.88 9.76 5.45
C SER A 44 -1.89 9.12 6.85
N ILE A 45 -1.05 8.09 7.10
CA ILE A 45 -0.83 7.50 8.43
C ILE A 45 -0.28 8.56 9.39
N LEU A 46 0.75 9.31 8.96
CA LEU A 46 1.31 10.42 9.77
C LEU A 46 0.23 11.47 10.06
N VAL A 47 -0.57 11.81 9.06
CA VAL A 47 -1.68 12.78 9.21
C VAL A 47 -2.72 12.25 10.20
N GLY A 48 -3.14 11.00 10.08
CA GLY A 48 -4.11 10.38 10.97
C GLY A 48 -3.62 10.28 12.42
N VAL A 49 -2.36 9.87 12.64
CA VAL A 49 -1.76 9.83 13.99
C VAL A 49 -1.63 11.24 14.56
N LYS A 50 -1.25 12.24 13.74
CA LYS A 50 -1.20 13.64 14.15
C LYS A 50 -2.57 14.17 14.52
N GLN A 51 -3.61 13.90 13.74
CA GLN A 51 -4.99 14.30 14.06
C GLN A 51 -5.44 13.71 15.38
N TYR A 52 -5.14 12.45 15.65
CA TYR A 52 -5.46 11.80 16.91
C TYR A 52 -4.72 12.43 18.10
N ARG A 53 -3.41 12.69 17.93
CA ARG A 53 -2.62 13.39 18.95
C ARG A 53 -3.18 14.76 19.28
N ASP A 54 -3.49 15.56 18.25
CA ASP A 54 -3.81 16.97 18.42
C ASP A 54 -5.26 17.18 18.88
N ARG A 55 -6.23 16.39 18.38
CA ARG A 55 -7.66 16.56 18.67
C ARG A 55 -8.14 15.79 19.90
N ASP A 56 -7.63 14.54 20.06
CA ASP A 56 -8.17 13.64 21.09
C ASP A 56 -7.26 13.59 22.33
N LEU A 57 -5.97 13.99 22.22
CA LEU A 57 -4.98 13.85 23.28
C LEU A 57 -4.28 15.17 23.70
N GLY A 58 -4.78 16.32 23.24
CA GLY A 58 -4.25 17.63 23.66
C GLY A 58 -2.80 17.90 23.23
N GLY A 59 -2.34 17.34 22.09
CA GLY A 59 -1.05 17.64 21.49
C GLY A 59 0.12 16.75 21.94
N THR A 60 -0.11 15.75 22.82
CA THR A 60 0.91 14.80 23.27
C THR A 60 0.47 13.36 23.04
N ILE A 61 1.38 12.48 22.62
CA ILE A 61 1.09 11.07 22.40
C ILE A 61 2.28 10.19 22.81
N ARG A 62 2.02 9.05 23.45
CA ARG A 62 3.04 8.04 23.75
C ARG A 62 3.30 7.19 22.50
N PHE A 63 4.56 6.77 22.31
CA PHE A 63 4.99 5.96 21.14
C PHE A 63 4.06 4.76 20.86
N GLY A 64 3.79 3.92 21.87
CA GLY A 64 2.94 2.73 21.69
C GLY A 64 1.53 3.06 21.21
N ARG A 65 0.92 4.14 21.71
CA ARG A 65 -0.41 4.58 21.29
C ARG A 65 -0.39 5.14 19.86
N ALA A 66 0.66 5.89 19.51
CA ALA A 66 0.86 6.39 18.15
C ALA A 66 1.08 5.25 17.17
N LEU A 67 1.91 4.27 17.54
CA LEU A 67 2.16 3.07 16.72
C LEU A 67 0.89 2.26 16.50
N PHE A 68 0.14 1.97 17.57
CA PHE A 68 -1.11 1.22 17.47
C PHE A 68 -2.14 1.92 16.56
N MET A 69 -2.21 3.25 16.64
CA MET A 69 -3.05 4.07 15.76
C MET A 69 -2.60 3.96 14.31
N GLY A 70 -1.30 4.11 14.05
CA GLY A 70 -0.72 4.01 12.70
C GLY A 70 -0.89 2.62 12.10
N LEU A 71 -0.70 1.56 12.90
CA LEU A 71 -0.95 0.17 12.48
C LEU A 71 -2.41 -0.06 12.11
N GLY A 72 -3.35 0.47 12.89
CA GLY A 72 -4.76 0.39 12.56
C GLY A 72 -5.09 1.00 11.20
N ILE A 73 -4.50 2.17 10.88
CA ILE A 73 -4.65 2.82 9.56
C ILE A 73 -4.01 1.95 8.46
N ALA A 74 -2.80 1.41 8.69
CA ALA A 74 -2.10 0.57 7.73
C ALA A 74 -2.87 -0.72 7.40
N VAL A 75 -3.42 -1.40 8.40
CA VAL A 75 -4.25 -2.60 8.21
C VAL A 75 -5.49 -2.28 7.39
N VAL A 76 -6.23 -1.23 7.75
CA VAL A 76 -7.44 -0.85 7.00
C VAL A 76 -7.09 -0.44 5.57
N ALA A 77 -6.00 0.30 5.37
CA ALA A 77 -5.51 0.67 4.03
C ALA A 77 -5.21 -0.59 3.19
N SER A 78 -4.50 -1.57 3.76
CA SER A 78 -4.16 -2.81 3.07
C SER A 78 -5.39 -3.67 2.75
N LEU A 79 -6.37 -3.73 3.64
CA LEU A 79 -7.63 -4.44 3.38
C LEU A 79 -8.45 -3.79 2.27
N VAL A 80 -8.54 -2.46 2.25
CA VAL A 80 -9.21 -1.71 1.18
C VAL A 80 -8.47 -1.88 -0.14
N TYR A 81 -7.14 -1.83 -0.13
CA TYR A 81 -6.30 -2.09 -1.29
C TYR A 81 -6.59 -3.48 -1.89
N VAL A 82 -6.58 -4.54 -1.06
CA VAL A 82 -6.92 -5.91 -1.48
C VAL A 82 -8.32 -5.99 -2.05
N ALA A 83 -9.31 -5.40 -1.38
CA ALA A 83 -10.71 -5.46 -1.82
C ALA A 83 -10.91 -4.81 -3.20
N ILE A 84 -10.30 -3.64 -3.43
CA ILE A 84 -10.39 -2.95 -4.72
C ILE A 84 -9.63 -3.73 -5.81
N TRP A 85 -8.46 -4.31 -5.47
CA TRP A 85 -7.71 -5.14 -6.40
C TRP A 85 -8.51 -6.37 -6.84
N GLU A 86 -9.13 -7.09 -5.91
CA GLU A 86 -9.99 -8.22 -6.22
C GLU A 86 -11.21 -7.82 -7.08
N ALA A 87 -11.84 -6.69 -6.75
CA ALA A 87 -12.92 -6.15 -7.57
C ALA A 87 -12.45 -5.81 -8.99
N TYR A 88 -11.28 -5.20 -9.14
CA TYR A 88 -10.70 -4.90 -10.45
C TYR A 88 -10.41 -6.17 -11.26
N LEU A 89 -9.82 -7.19 -10.64
CA LEU A 89 -9.57 -8.47 -11.30
C LEU A 89 -10.88 -9.16 -11.74
N ALA A 90 -11.90 -9.13 -10.90
CA ALA A 90 -13.21 -9.68 -11.24
C ALA A 90 -13.87 -8.94 -12.41
N LEU A 91 -13.82 -7.60 -12.41
CA LEU A 91 -14.36 -6.76 -13.49
C LEU A 91 -13.63 -6.95 -14.82
N THR A 92 -12.34 -7.26 -14.79
CA THR A 92 -11.54 -7.56 -15.98
C THR A 92 -11.56 -9.04 -16.36
N HIS A 93 -12.43 -9.85 -15.72
CA HIS A 93 -12.49 -11.30 -15.93
C HIS A 93 -11.11 -11.98 -15.82
N TYR A 94 -10.24 -11.46 -14.95
CA TYR A 94 -8.85 -11.88 -14.71
C TYR A 94 -7.90 -11.76 -15.91
N THR A 95 -8.37 -11.25 -17.05
CA THR A 95 -7.56 -11.09 -18.28
C THR A 95 -6.37 -10.16 -18.09
N PHE A 96 -6.49 -9.18 -17.17
CA PHE A 96 -5.39 -8.26 -16.85
C PHE A 96 -4.12 -9.00 -16.38
N MET A 97 -4.29 -9.98 -15.49
CA MET A 97 -3.13 -10.74 -14.97
C MET A 97 -2.55 -11.67 -16.02
N ASP A 98 -3.36 -12.24 -16.90
CA ASP A 98 -2.88 -13.03 -18.02
C ASP A 98 -1.99 -12.19 -18.96
N GLN A 99 -2.48 -11.01 -19.34
CA GLN A 99 -1.69 -10.05 -20.13
C GLN A 99 -0.39 -9.63 -19.44
N TYR A 100 -0.44 -9.42 -18.10
CA TYR A 100 0.74 -9.08 -17.32
C TYR A 100 1.80 -10.19 -17.37
N PHE A 101 1.40 -11.45 -17.14
CA PHE A 101 2.30 -12.60 -17.21
C PHE A 101 2.87 -12.81 -18.62
N ASP A 102 2.05 -12.62 -19.66
CA ASP A 102 2.50 -12.69 -21.06
C ASP A 102 3.50 -11.57 -21.37
N SER A 103 3.30 -10.35 -20.85
CA SER A 103 4.23 -9.23 -20.99
C SER A 103 5.58 -9.50 -20.34
N MET A 104 5.60 -10.19 -19.18
CA MET A 104 6.84 -10.61 -18.53
C MET A 104 7.66 -11.56 -19.42
N LEU A 105 7.00 -12.51 -20.08
CA LEU A 105 7.67 -13.43 -21.01
C LEU A 105 8.15 -12.71 -22.27
N ALA A 106 7.36 -11.78 -22.79
CA ALA A 106 7.74 -10.95 -23.93
C ALA A 106 8.98 -10.08 -23.60
N ALA A 107 9.02 -9.47 -22.41
CA ALA A 107 10.18 -8.69 -21.96
C ALA A 107 11.45 -9.55 -21.86
N LYS A 108 11.35 -10.80 -21.35
CA LYS A 108 12.49 -11.72 -21.30
C LYS A 108 13.01 -12.10 -22.70
N ARG A 109 12.09 -12.32 -23.66
CA ARG A 109 12.46 -12.55 -25.07
C ARG A 109 13.18 -11.34 -25.68
N ALA A 110 12.62 -10.13 -25.45
CA ALA A 110 13.23 -8.89 -25.95
C ALA A 110 14.62 -8.64 -25.35
N ALA A 111 14.85 -9.10 -24.12
CA ALA A 111 16.17 -9.07 -23.45
C ALA A 111 17.14 -10.15 -23.96
N GLY A 112 16.78 -10.92 -25.00
CA GLY A 112 17.63 -11.95 -25.62
C GLY A 112 17.70 -13.28 -24.84
N VAL A 113 16.80 -13.51 -23.87
CA VAL A 113 16.76 -14.79 -23.15
C VAL A 113 16.17 -15.86 -24.08
N THR A 114 16.97 -16.92 -24.37
CA THR A 114 16.60 -18.01 -25.29
C THR A 114 16.97 -19.37 -24.71
N GLY A 115 16.61 -20.44 -25.41
CA GLY A 115 16.98 -21.81 -25.05
C GLY A 115 16.47 -22.24 -23.68
N ALA A 116 17.29 -23.00 -22.95
CA ALA A 116 16.94 -23.55 -21.64
C ALA A 116 16.59 -22.47 -20.60
N ALA A 117 17.25 -21.31 -20.65
CA ALA A 117 16.97 -20.18 -19.76
C ALA A 117 15.54 -19.60 -19.99
N TYR A 118 15.11 -19.55 -21.25
CA TYR A 118 13.74 -19.12 -21.55
C TYR A 118 12.70 -20.16 -21.11
N GLN A 119 12.95 -21.45 -21.32
CA GLN A 119 12.05 -22.52 -20.85
C GLN A 119 11.90 -22.50 -19.32
N LYS A 120 12.99 -22.25 -18.60
CA LYS A 120 12.93 -22.06 -17.15
C LYS A 120 12.07 -20.86 -16.77
N ALA A 121 12.23 -19.73 -17.46
CA ALA A 121 11.41 -18.54 -17.21
C ALA A 121 9.92 -18.78 -17.49
N VAL A 122 9.59 -19.54 -18.54
CA VAL A 122 8.19 -19.93 -18.82
C VAL A 122 7.65 -20.79 -17.68
N ALA A 123 8.39 -21.79 -17.22
CA ALA A 123 7.94 -22.64 -16.11
C ALA A 123 7.73 -21.85 -14.81
N GLU A 124 8.59 -20.89 -14.51
CA GLU A 124 8.44 -19.99 -13.34
C GLU A 124 7.20 -19.12 -13.45
N VAL A 125 6.95 -18.50 -14.60
CA VAL A 125 5.77 -17.64 -14.83
C VAL A 125 4.48 -18.46 -14.79
N GLU A 126 4.45 -19.66 -15.40
CA GLU A 126 3.29 -20.54 -15.36
C GLU A 126 3.01 -21.05 -13.93
N ASN A 127 4.04 -21.32 -13.15
CA ASN A 127 3.87 -21.67 -11.74
C ASN A 127 3.27 -20.48 -10.94
N MET A 128 3.76 -19.27 -11.18
CA MET A 128 3.24 -18.04 -10.56
C MET A 128 1.78 -17.80 -10.96
N ARG A 129 1.44 -17.99 -12.26
CA ARG A 129 0.07 -17.88 -12.79
C ARG A 129 -0.88 -18.83 -12.04
N ARG A 130 -0.48 -20.11 -11.88
CA ARG A 130 -1.28 -21.10 -11.13
C ARG A 130 -1.46 -20.74 -9.66
N GLN A 131 -0.41 -20.28 -8.98
CA GLN A 131 -0.50 -19.86 -7.58
C GLN A 131 -1.40 -18.63 -7.44
N TYR A 132 -1.25 -17.65 -8.34
CA TYR A 132 -2.00 -16.41 -8.32
C TYR A 132 -3.50 -16.61 -8.64
N ALA A 133 -3.86 -17.67 -9.34
CA ALA A 133 -5.26 -18.05 -9.57
C ALA A 133 -6.00 -18.40 -8.27
N ASN A 134 -5.27 -18.82 -7.23
CA ASN A 134 -5.85 -19.14 -5.92
C ASN A 134 -6.03 -17.87 -5.06
N PRO A 135 -7.27 -17.47 -4.71
CA PRO A 135 -7.51 -16.30 -3.87
C PRO A 135 -6.83 -16.38 -2.49
N LEU A 136 -6.74 -17.59 -1.90
CA LEU A 136 -6.09 -17.80 -0.61
C LEU A 136 -4.57 -17.54 -0.63
N PHE A 137 -3.96 -17.57 -1.80
CA PHE A 137 -2.58 -17.15 -2.01
C PHE A 137 -2.49 -15.68 -2.41
N ARG A 138 -3.30 -15.25 -3.36
CA ARG A 138 -3.28 -13.91 -3.95
C ARG A 138 -3.61 -12.80 -2.95
N MET A 139 -4.70 -12.96 -2.17
CA MET A 139 -5.13 -11.92 -1.22
C MET A 139 -4.07 -11.64 -0.13
N PRO A 140 -3.50 -12.64 0.57
CA PRO A 140 -2.40 -12.40 1.50
C PRO A 140 -1.17 -11.79 0.82
N MET A 141 -0.82 -12.21 -0.40
CA MET A 141 0.30 -11.66 -1.15
C MET A 141 0.10 -10.17 -1.44
N THR A 142 -1.09 -9.79 -1.92
CA THR A 142 -1.47 -8.39 -2.16
C THR A 142 -1.48 -7.58 -0.87
N PHE A 143 -1.93 -8.16 0.25
CA PHE A 143 -1.88 -7.50 1.56
C PHE A 143 -0.44 -7.22 2.00
N VAL A 144 0.45 -8.20 1.86
CA VAL A 144 1.87 -8.09 2.24
C VAL A 144 2.63 -7.12 1.33
N GLU A 145 2.14 -6.81 0.15
CA GLU A 145 2.71 -5.79 -0.73
C GLU A 145 2.64 -4.38 -0.11
N LEU A 146 1.50 -4.00 0.47
CA LEU A 146 1.27 -2.67 1.02
C LEU A 146 1.61 -2.56 2.52
N PHE A 147 1.29 -3.60 3.30
CA PHE A 147 1.36 -3.55 4.76
C PHE A 147 2.76 -3.27 5.34
N PRO A 148 3.89 -3.84 4.85
CA PRO A 148 5.22 -3.55 5.37
C PRO A 148 5.62 -2.07 5.20
N VAL A 149 5.22 -1.45 4.09
CA VAL A 149 5.44 -0.01 3.87
C VAL A 149 4.61 0.80 4.87
N GLY A 150 3.36 0.42 5.08
CA GLY A 150 2.49 1.02 6.09
C GLY A 150 3.03 0.88 7.51
N LEU A 151 3.56 -0.30 7.86
CA LEU A 151 4.21 -0.56 9.14
C LEU A 151 5.42 0.36 9.35
N LEU A 152 6.29 0.49 8.34
CA LEU A 152 7.44 1.37 8.41
C LEU A 152 7.02 2.83 8.65
N ILE A 153 6.02 3.32 7.90
CA ILE A 153 5.50 4.68 8.06
C ILE A 153 4.85 4.85 9.43
N ALA A 154 4.14 3.85 9.95
CA ALA A 154 3.55 3.89 11.30
C ALA A 154 4.64 3.99 12.37
N LEU A 155 5.74 3.23 12.25
CA LEU A 155 6.89 3.29 13.16
C LEU A 155 7.56 4.67 13.13
N VAL A 156 7.84 5.19 11.93
CA VAL A 156 8.43 6.53 11.76
C VAL A 156 7.51 7.62 12.32
N SER A 157 6.22 7.54 12.01
CA SER A 157 5.21 8.49 12.51
C SER A 157 5.14 8.47 14.03
N ALA A 158 5.15 7.29 14.65
CA ALA A 158 5.14 7.14 16.11
C ALA A 158 6.41 7.70 16.75
N ALA A 159 7.57 7.46 16.14
CA ALA A 159 8.86 7.98 16.62
C ALA A 159 8.93 9.50 16.54
N LEU A 160 8.43 10.10 15.47
CA LEU A 160 8.43 11.56 15.28
C LEU A 160 7.39 12.25 16.16
N LEU A 161 6.15 11.76 16.16
CA LEU A 161 5.03 12.42 16.83
C LEU A 161 5.02 12.27 18.34
N ARG A 162 5.81 11.34 18.93
CA ARG A 162 6.04 11.29 20.38
C ARG A 162 6.71 12.56 20.92
N ASN A 163 7.44 13.28 20.05
CA ASN A 163 8.02 14.57 20.39
C ASN A 163 6.96 15.67 20.16
N PRO A 164 6.47 16.36 21.21
CA PRO A 164 5.43 17.38 21.05
C PRO A 164 5.90 18.61 20.25
N ARG A 165 7.23 18.81 20.12
CA ARG A 165 7.82 19.90 19.32
C ARG A 165 7.81 19.58 17.82
N PHE A 166 7.66 18.31 17.44
CA PHE A 166 7.54 17.93 16.02
C PHE A 166 6.10 18.15 15.56
N LEU A 167 5.92 19.03 14.59
CA LEU A 167 4.61 19.44 14.05
C LEU A 167 3.64 19.81 15.19
N PRO A 168 3.92 20.85 15.99
CA PRO A 168 3.14 21.17 17.18
C PRO A 168 1.64 21.34 16.87
N ALA A 169 0.80 21.05 17.85
CA ALA A 169 -0.63 21.31 17.74
C ALA A 169 -0.86 22.82 17.55
N ARG A 170 -1.76 23.18 16.64
CA ARG A 170 -2.15 24.59 16.51
C ARG A 170 -2.92 25.01 17.76
N PRO A 171 -2.65 26.19 18.31
CA PRO A 171 -3.49 26.75 19.37
C PRO A 171 -4.95 26.83 18.87
N ASP A 172 -5.89 26.47 19.72
CA ASP A 172 -7.31 26.61 19.39
C ASP A 172 -7.64 28.10 19.34
N PRO A 173 -8.08 28.66 18.19
CA PRO A 173 -8.41 30.09 18.11
C PRO A 173 -9.59 30.52 18.99
N GLY A 174 -10.31 29.56 19.59
CA GLY A 174 -11.42 29.79 20.49
C GLY A 174 -11.09 29.73 21.99
N ALA A 175 -9.80 29.53 22.34
CA ALA A 175 -9.36 29.41 23.75
C ALA A 175 -8.80 30.73 24.34
N ALA A 176 -9.09 31.88 23.71
CA ALA A 176 -8.74 33.22 24.18
C ALA A 176 -9.97 33.96 24.69
#